data_1c2d763906884c56819e41bfb6dfddd5
#
_entry.id   1c2d763906884c56819e41bfb6dfddd5
#
_cell.length_a   1.000
_cell.length_b   1.000
_cell.length_c   1.000
_cell.angle_alpha   90.00
_cell.angle_beta   90.00
_cell.angle_gamma   90.00
#
_symmetry.space_group_name_H-M   'P 1'
#
loop_
_entity.id
_entity.type
_entity.pdbx_description
1 polymer ?
#
loop_
_entity_poly.entity_id
_entity_poly.type
_entity_poly.pdbx_seq_one_letter_code
_entity_poly.pdbx_strand_id
1 'polypeptide(L)'
;MEIAKNAGITYKQTPVANGTLVKVIKAAMASHLEDEKGWNYYVSKSKESIAELAESGENAAEVKAAPAVIVPVYAPAKEAPTAEDVERSRAIGNMLVIMEEIGLAGTWVSVMGDEAQQKKVAEAMHISSEFMPMGILTLGYPEQDAEEDKLGKKKKKAEERFRKKIHFVDTLGRY
;
A
#
# COMPACT_ATOMS: atom_id res chain seq x y z
N MET A 1 15.77 2.40 -6.84
CA MET A 1 15.34 1.16 -6.23
C MET A 1 14.42 0.42 -7.19
N GLU A 2 14.68 -0.81 -7.33
CA GLU A 2 14.08 -1.67 -8.32
C GLU A 2 12.66 -2.16 -7.99
N ILE A 3 11.90 -1.35 -7.28
CA ILE A 3 10.48 -1.63 -7.03
C ILE A 3 9.74 -1.81 -8.37
N ALA A 4 10.20 -1.12 -9.40
CA ALA A 4 9.67 -1.31 -10.74
C ALA A 4 9.90 -2.72 -11.30
N LYS A 5 10.79 -3.48 -10.71
CA LYS A 5 11.02 -4.87 -11.14
C LYS A 5 10.05 -5.86 -10.51
N ASN A 6 9.24 -5.40 -9.58
CA ASN A 6 8.05 -6.12 -9.20
C ASN A 6 6.91 -5.91 -10.22
N ALA A 7 7.25 -5.31 -11.37
CA ALA A 7 6.46 -5.37 -12.58
C ALA A 7 6.22 -6.84 -12.90
N GLY A 8 5.15 -7.42 -12.41
CA GLY A 8 4.90 -8.83 -12.55
C GLY A 8 4.13 -9.44 -11.40
N ILE A 9 3.66 -8.62 -10.45
CA ILE A 9 2.73 -9.14 -9.47
C ILE A 9 1.48 -9.59 -10.22
N THR A 10 1.23 -10.87 -10.18
CA THR A 10 0.01 -11.46 -10.72
C THR A 10 -0.95 -11.68 -9.57
N TYR A 11 -2.12 -11.07 -9.68
CA TYR A 11 -3.13 -11.15 -8.62
C TYR A 11 -4.16 -12.23 -8.93
N LYS A 12 -4.60 -12.91 -7.87
CA LYS A 12 -5.81 -13.72 -7.94
C LYS A 12 -7.01 -12.80 -8.16
N GLN A 13 -8.05 -13.31 -8.79
CA GLN A 13 -9.31 -12.58 -8.97
C GLN A 13 -10.15 -12.52 -7.70
N THR A 14 -9.60 -12.97 -6.59
CA THR A 14 -10.26 -12.92 -5.28
C THR A 14 -10.47 -11.48 -4.84
N PRO A 15 -11.71 -11.07 -4.55
CA PRO A 15 -11.97 -9.71 -4.07
C PRO A 15 -11.31 -9.46 -2.72
N VAL A 16 -10.84 -8.24 -2.53
CA VAL A 16 -10.34 -7.79 -1.22
C VAL A 16 -11.53 -7.23 -0.43
N ALA A 17 -11.82 -7.81 0.71
CA ALA A 17 -12.95 -7.38 1.54
C ALA A 17 -12.74 -5.95 2.08
N ASN A 18 -13.83 -5.21 2.22
CA ASN A 18 -13.77 -3.85 2.78
C ASN A 18 -13.13 -3.81 4.16
N GLY A 19 -13.43 -4.77 5.01
CA GLY A 19 -12.80 -4.88 6.33
C GLY A 19 -11.27 -5.05 6.27
N THR A 20 -10.78 -5.76 5.26
CA THR A 20 -9.36 -5.93 5.01
C THR A 20 -8.72 -4.60 4.58
N LEU A 21 -9.37 -3.87 3.68
CA LEU A 21 -8.91 -2.54 3.25
C LEU A 21 -8.87 -1.56 4.42
N VAL A 22 -9.88 -1.55 5.25
CA VAL A 22 -9.93 -0.72 6.47
C VAL A 22 -8.78 -1.09 7.42
N LYS A 23 -8.46 -2.35 7.55
CA LYS A 23 -7.34 -2.81 8.37
C LYS A 23 -5.99 -2.26 7.89
N VAL A 24 -5.78 -2.25 6.58
CA VAL A 24 -4.58 -1.67 5.98
C VAL A 24 -4.50 -0.16 6.27
N ILE A 25 -5.61 0.55 6.10
CA ILE A 25 -5.68 2.00 6.36
C ILE A 25 -5.47 2.30 7.85
N LYS A 26 -6.04 1.51 8.74
CA LYS A 26 -5.82 1.67 10.18
C LYS A 26 -4.36 1.50 10.58
N ALA A 27 -3.63 0.63 9.90
CA ALA A 27 -2.20 0.48 10.13
C ALA A 27 -1.43 1.76 9.76
N ALA A 28 -1.85 2.42 8.70
CA ALA A 28 -1.30 3.74 8.34
C ALA A 28 -1.57 4.77 9.42
N MET A 29 -2.80 4.80 9.93
CA MET A 29 -3.25 5.78 10.92
C MET A 29 -2.66 5.57 12.32
N ALA A 30 -2.30 4.35 12.66
CA ALA A 30 -1.90 3.97 14.01
C ALA A 30 -0.61 4.64 14.52
N SER A 31 0.24 5.13 13.64
CA SER A 31 1.54 5.70 14.00
C SER A 31 1.63 7.21 13.95
N HIS A 32 0.55 7.91 13.62
CA HIS A 32 0.60 9.35 13.32
C HIS A 32 -0.56 10.12 13.90
N LEU A 33 -0.54 10.34 15.17
CA LEU A 33 -1.63 11.09 15.81
C LEU A 33 -1.65 12.58 15.46
N GLU A 34 -0.51 13.16 15.08
CA GLU A 34 -0.41 14.60 14.82
C GLU A 34 -0.22 14.96 13.35
N ASP A 35 0.55 14.17 12.62
CA ASP A 35 0.88 14.47 11.22
C ASP A 35 -0.24 14.08 10.24
N GLU A 36 -1.22 13.32 10.69
CA GLU A 36 -2.28 12.78 9.86
C GLU A 36 -3.53 13.63 9.73
N LYS A 37 -3.57 14.78 10.34
CA LYS A 37 -4.78 15.64 10.31
C LYS A 37 -5.24 15.99 8.90
N GLY A 38 -4.29 16.02 7.96
CA GLY A 38 -4.60 16.30 6.57
C GLY A 38 -4.76 15.07 5.68
N TRP A 39 -4.47 13.86 6.20
CA TRP A 39 -4.51 12.64 5.40
C TRP A 39 -5.92 12.06 5.32
N ASN A 40 -6.33 11.72 4.11
CA ASN A 40 -7.54 10.98 3.83
C ASN A 40 -7.22 9.87 2.83
N TYR A 41 -8.11 8.90 2.70
CA TYR A 41 -7.87 7.72 1.87
C TYR A 41 -9.08 7.46 0.99
N TYR A 42 -8.85 7.48 -0.32
CA TYR A 42 -9.85 7.09 -1.30
C TYR A 42 -9.58 5.65 -1.71
N VAL A 43 -10.63 4.85 -1.75
CA VAL A 43 -10.53 3.42 -2.03
C VAL A 43 -11.42 3.06 -3.20
N SER A 44 -10.93 2.26 -4.11
CA SER A 44 -11.75 1.71 -5.18
C SER A 44 -11.47 0.24 -5.42
N LYS A 45 -12.53 -0.49 -5.71
CA LYS A 45 -12.50 -1.87 -6.21
C LYS A 45 -13.18 -1.96 -7.58
N SER A 46 -13.57 -0.83 -8.14
CA SER A 46 -14.20 -0.75 -9.44
C SER A 46 -13.17 -0.95 -10.55
N LYS A 47 -13.43 -1.91 -11.43
CA LYS A 47 -12.57 -2.16 -12.59
C LYS A 47 -12.46 -0.93 -13.49
N GLU A 48 -13.53 -0.16 -13.63
CA GLU A 48 -13.57 1.05 -14.43
C GLU A 48 -12.67 2.14 -13.86
N SER A 49 -12.80 2.44 -12.57
CA SER A 49 -11.97 3.43 -11.89
C SER A 49 -10.50 3.04 -11.90
N ILE A 50 -10.21 1.77 -11.65
CA ILE A 50 -8.84 1.26 -11.65
C ILE A 50 -8.24 1.33 -13.06
N ALA A 51 -9.01 1.03 -14.11
CA ALA A 51 -8.56 1.16 -15.49
C ALA A 51 -8.25 2.63 -15.85
N GLU A 52 -9.07 3.57 -15.40
CA GLU A 52 -8.82 4.99 -15.59
C GLU A 52 -7.55 5.45 -14.84
N LEU A 53 -7.35 4.98 -13.60
CA LEU A 53 -6.13 5.23 -12.86
C LEU A 53 -4.90 4.70 -13.58
N ALA A 54 -5.01 3.54 -14.20
CA ALA A 54 -3.92 2.94 -14.94
C ALA A 54 -3.44 3.81 -16.11
N GLU A 55 -4.34 4.57 -16.70
CA GLU A 55 -4.02 5.49 -17.80
C GLU A 55 -3.27 6.74 -17.32
N SER A 56 -3.21 6.98 -16.02
CA SER A 56 -2.63 8.20 -15.46
C SER A 56 -1.10 8.22 -15.42
N GLY A 57 -0.42 7.08 -15.57
CA GLY A 57 1.04 7.02 -15.38
C GLY A 57 1.73 5.80 -15.97
N GLU A 58 3.00 5.67 -15.63
CA GLU A 58 3.93 4.69 -16.20
C GLU A 58 3.70 3.23 -15.78
N ASN A 59 3.03 3.04 -14.66
CA ASN A 59 2.80 1.68 -14.11
C ASN A 59 1.40 1.16 -14.44
N ALA A 60 0.93 1.47 -15.63
CA ALA A 60 -0.43 1.19 -16.07
C ALA A 60 -0.82 -0.29 -15.96
N ALA A 61 0.06 -1.21 -16.35
CA ALA A 61 -0.23 -2.64 -16.32
C ALA A 61 -0.43 -3.16 -14.89
N GLU A 62 0.39 -2.71 -13.96
CA GLU A 62 0.30 -3.12 -12.56
C GLU A 62 -0.96 -2.57 -11.89
N VAL A 63 -1.24 -1.30 -12.11
CA VAL A 63 -2.44 -0.66 -11.56
C VAL A 63 -3.69 -1.33 -12.11
N LYS A 64 -3.75 -1.55 -13.42
CA LYS A 64 -4.90 -2.17 -14.08
C LYS A 64 -5.17 -3.60 -13.57
N ALA A 65 -4.13 -4.34 -13.24
CA ALA A 65 -4.24 -5.72 -12.77
C ALA A 65 -4.72 -5.82 -11.32
N ALA A 66 -4.63 -4.75 -10.54
CA ALA A 66 -4.94 -4.78 -9.11
C ALA A 66 -6.44 -4.90 -8.84
N PRO A 67 -6.87 -5.83 -7.95
CA PRO A 67 -8.27 -5.94 -7.55
C PRO A 67 -8.77 -4.76 -6.70
N ALA A 68 -7.88 -4.03 -6.06
CA ALA A 68 -8.20 -2.87 -5.25
C ALA A 68 -7.07 -1.85 -5.26
N VAL A 69 -7.40 -0.60 -5.03
CA VAL A 69 -6.43 0.48 -4.88
C VAL A 69 -6.81 1.37 -3.71
N ILE A 70 -5.80 1.91 -3.06
CA ILE A 70 -5.94 2.95 -2.04
C ILE A 70 -5.14 4.15 -2.55
N VAL A 71 -5.79 5.31 -2.60
CA VAL A 71 -5.15 6.57 -2.98
C VAL A 71 -5.13 7.47 -1.76
N PRO A 72 -4.00 7.60 -1.06
CA PRO A 72 -3.86 8.59 0.01
C PRO A 72 -3.87 9.98 -0.58
N VAL A 73 -4.58 10.87 0.07
CA VAL A 73 -4.70 12.27 -0.34
C VAL A 73 -4.46 13.19 0.85
N TYR A 74 -4.02 14.40 0.60
CA TYR A 74 -3.76 15.39 1.64
C TYR A 74 -4.64 16.63 1.46
N ALA A 75 -5.17 17.15 2.56
CA ALA A 75 -5.93 18.39 2.60
C ALA A 75 -5.43 19.31 3.73
N PRO A 76 -5.31 20.61 3.55
CA PRO A 76 -5.52 21.30 2.27
C PRO A 76 -4.37 21.07 1.29
N ALA A 77 -4.67 20.99 0.00
CA ALA A 77 -3.68 20.67 -1.03
C ALA A 77 -2.45 21.59 -1.02
N LYS A 78 -2.65 22.86 -0.67
CA LYS A 78 -1.57 23.86 -0.59
C LYS A 78 -0.55 23.60 0.53
N GLU A 79 -0.90 22.80 1.53
CA GLU A 79 -0.05 22.46 2.67
C GLU A 79 0.43 21.01 2.59
N ALA A 80 0.28 20.40 1.44
CA ALA A 80 0.64 19.00 1.22
C ALA A 80 2.12 18.74 1.52
N PRO A 81 2.46 17.56 2.04
CA PRO A 81 3.84 17.16 2.25
C PRO A 81 4.60 17.09 0.94
N THR A 82 5.92 17.16 1.01
CA THR A 82 6.77 16.97 -0.17
C THR A 82 6.81 15.50 -0.57
N ALA A 83 7.27 15.23 -1.80
CA ALA A 83 7.48 13.84 -2.25
C ALA A 83 8.39 13.06 -1.30
N GLU A 84 9.44 13.70 -0.80
CA GLU A 84 10.36 13.09 0.15
C GLU A 84 9.68 12.77 1.49
N ASP A 85 8.84 13.67 1.98
CA ASP A 85 8.07 13.44 3.20
C ASP A 85 7.13 12.24 3.06
N VAL A 86 6.49 12.10 1.91
CA VAL A 86 5.61 10.96 1.63
C VAL A 86 6.39 9.66 1.56
N GLU A 87 7.54 9.65 0.89
CA GLU A 87 8.40 8.46 0.80
C GLU A 87 8.94 8.01 2.16
N ARG A 88 9.22 8.95 3.04
CA ARG A 88 9.66 8.67 4.41
C ARG A 88 8.51 8.43 5.38
N SER A 89 7.30 8.54 4.91
CA SER A 89 6.11 8.40 5.74
C SER A 89 6.00 6.99 6.33
N ARG A 90 5.78 6.94 7.61
CA ARG A 90 5.46 5.69 8.31
C ARG A 90 4.12 5.12 7.84
N ALA A 91 3.21 5.99 7.41
CA ALA A 91 1.90 5.58 6.94
C ALA A 91 2.00 4.59 5.77
N ILE A 92 2.77 4.94 4.75
CA ILE A 92 2.96 4.06 3.58
C ILE A 92 3.69 2.77 3.98
N GLY A 93 4.77 2.89 4.75
CA GLY A 93 5.51 1.74 5.25
C GLY A 93 4.65 0.78 6.06
N ASN A 94 3.82 1.31 6.96
CA ASN A 94 2.92 0.50 7.78
C ASN A 94 1.86 -0.22 6.95
N MET A 95 1.32 0.43 5.93
CA MET A 95 0.38 -0.22 5.02
C MET A 95 1.03 -1.42 4.31
N LEU A 96 2.24 -1.24 3.79
CA LEU A 96 2.97 -2.31 3.13
C LEU A 96 3.29 -3.47 4.07
N VAL A 97 3.68 -3.19 5.30
CA VAL A 97 3.97 -4.21 6.31
C VAL A 97 2.73 -5.02 6.66
N ILE A 98 1.61 -4.35 6.95
CA ILE A 98 0.38 -5.08 7.31
C ILE A 98 -0.16 -5.88 6.12
N MET A 99 -0.03 -5.37 4.90
CA MET A 99 -0.41 -6.11 3.70
C MET A 99 0.34 -7.44 3.63
N GLU A 100 1.65 -7.40 3.80
CA GLU A 100 2.46 -8.62 3.80
C GLU A 100 2.01 -9.59 4.89
N GLU A 101 1.77 -9.11 6.10
CA GLU A 101 1.34 -9.94 7.23
C GLU A 101 0.01 -10.65 7.00
N ILE A 102 -0.92 -10.00 6.30
CA ILE A 102 -2.25 -10.57 6.04
C ILE A 102 -2.38 -11.25 4.67
N GLY A 103 -1.25 -11.44 3.98
CA GLY A 103 -1.20 -12.19 2.73
C GLY A 103 -1.52 -11.40 1.48
N LEU A 104 -1.52 -10.07 1.55
CA LEU A 104 -1.69 -9.21 0.39
C LEU A 104 -0.34 -8.84 -0.23
N ALA A 105 -0.35 -8.58 -1.53
CA ALA A 105 0.77 -7.99 -2.24
C ALA A 105 0.31 -6.70 -2.93
N GLY A 106 1.24 -5.83 -3.21
CA GLY A 106 0.94 -4.59 -3.92
C GLY A 106 2.16 -3.75 -4.18
N THR A 107 1.94 -2.63 -4.85
CA THR A 107 2.98 -1.70 -5.25
C THR A 107 2.55 -0.29 -4.92
N TRP A 108 3.49 0.51 -4.42
CA TRP A 108 3.30 1.94 -4.23
C TRP A 108 3.78 2.70 -5.46
N VAL A 109 2.90 3.51 -6.03
CA VAL A 109 3.20 4.37 -7.17
C VAL A 109 3.02 5.82 -6.74
N SER A 110 4.12 6.55 -6.58
CA SER A 110 4.05 7.97 -6.23
C SER A 110 3.61 8.81 -7.42
N VAL A 111 2.73 9.78 -7.17
CA VAL A 111 2.35 10.78 -8.17
C VAL A 111 2.76 12.19 -7.73
N MET A 112 3.55 12.27 -6.67
CA MET A 112 4.05 13.54 -6.14
C MET A 112 4.97 14.23 -7.15
N GLY A 113 4.78 15.53 -7.28
CA GLY A 113 5.58 16.33 -8.21
C GLY A 113 5.15 16.31 -9.67
N ASP A 114 4.13 15.52 -10.03
CA ASP A 114 3.56 15.49 -11.37
C ASP A 114 2.10 15.95 -11.33
N GLU A 115 1.89 17.24 -11.55
CA GLU A 115 0.56 17.85 -11.48
C GLU A 115 -0.43 17.26 -12.50
N ALA A 116 0.04 16.93 -13.69
CA ALA A 116 -0.81 16.32 -14.71
C ALA A 116 -1.29 14.93 -14.28
N GLN A 117 -0.42 14.15 -13.70
CA GLN A 117 -0.74 12.82 -13.19
C GLN A 117 -1.66 12.90 -11.97
N GLN A 118 -1.38 13.82 -11.05
CA GLN A 118 -2.23 14.07 -9.89
C GLN A 118 -3.65 14.43 -10.30
N LYS A 119 -3.79 15.28 -11.32
CA LYS A 119 -5.09 15.65 -11.85
C LYS A 119 -5.86 14.47 -12.43
N LYS A 120 -5.19 13.61 -13.18
CA LYS A 120 -5.80 12.40 -13.75
C LYS A 120 -6.24 11.42 -12.65
N VAL A 121 -5.45 11.26 -11.61
CA VAL A 121 -5.80 10.44 -10.44
C VAL A 121 -7.04 11.01 -9.75
N ALA A 122 -7.07 12.32 -9.54
CA ALA A 122 -8.22 12.98 -8.92
C ALA A 122 -9.49 12.81 -9.73
N GLU A 123 -9.41 12.91 -11.05
CA GLU A 123 -10.55 12.70 -11.95
C GLU A 123 -11.04 11.24 -11.91
N ALA A 124 -10.14 10.29 -11.99
CA ALA A 124 -10.47 8.85 -11.98
C ALA A 124 -11.12 8.39 -10.67
N MET A 125 -10.70 8.96 -9.55
CA MET A 125 -11.20 8.59 -8.22
C MET A 125 -12.26 9.56 -7.68
N HIS A 126 -12.68 10.54 -8.47
CA HIS A 126 -13.64 11.56 -8.04
C HIS A 126 -13.22 12.28 -6.75
N ILE A 127 -11.94 12.61 -6.66
CA ILE A 127 -11.36 13.26 -5.51
C ILE A 127 -11.69 14.77 -5.55
N SER A 128 -12.17 15.29 -4.42
CA SER A 128 -12.46 16.72 -4.28
C SER A 128 -11.21 17.58 -4.50
N SER A 129 -11.39 18.76 -5.07
CA SER A 129 -10.31 19.70 -5.37
C SER A 129 -9.55 20.22 -4.15
N GLU A 130 -10.10 20.07 -2.96
CA GLU A 130 -9.42 20.42 -1.71
C GLU A 130 -8.28 19.46 -1.34
N PHE A 131 -8.29 18.27 -1.93
CA PHE A 131 -7.31 17.23 -1.67
C PHE A 131 -6.28 17.13 -2.78
N MET A 132 -5.06 16.75 -2.40
CA MET A 132 -4.00 16.42 -3.36
C MET A 132 -3.67 14.94 -3.28
N PRO A 133 -3.81 14.20 -4.39
CA PRO A 133 -3.38 12.80 -4.43
C PRO A 133 -1.88 12.66 -4.24
N MET A 134 -1.44 11.72 -3.40
CA MET A 134 -0.03 11.49 -3.14
C MET A 134 0.53 10.26 -3.85
N GLY A 135 -0.30 9.33 -4.16
CA GLY A 135 0.11 8.12 -4.86
C GLY A 135 -1.01 7.11 -4.97
N ILE A 136 -0.68 5.98 -5.55
CA ILE A 136 -1.60 4.85 -5.71
C ILE A 136 -0.96 3.64 -5.04
N LEU A 137 -1.66 3.04 -4.08
CA LEU A 137 -1.29 1.77 -3.50
C LEU A 137 -2.17 0.69 -4.12
N THR A 138 -1.58 -0.17 -4.93
CA THR A 138 -2.27 -1.34 -5.46
C THR A 138 -2.27 -2.45 -4.43
N LEU A 139 -3.31 -3.27 -4.37
CA LEU A 139 -3.33 -4.42 -3.47
C LEU A 139 -4.27 -5.51 -3.95
N GLY A 140 -3.87 -6.72 -3.63
CA GLY A 140 -4.62 -7.92 -3.94
C GLY A 140 -3.89 -9.15 -3.42
N TYR A 141 -4.53 -10.31 -3.53
CA TYR A 141 -3.89 -11.57 -3.15
C TYR A 141 -3.02 -12.06 -4.30
N PRO A 142 -1.71 -12.29 -4.07
CA PRO A 142 -0.83 -12.75 -5.13
C PRO A 142 -1.14 -14.20 -5.52
N GLU A 143 -0.96 -14.53 -6.78
CA GLU A 143 -0.94 -15.92 -7.21
C GLU A 143 0.28 -16.59 -6.60
N GLN A 144 0.09 -17.77 -6.01
CA GLN A 144 1.18 -18.55 -5.44
C GLN A 144 1.80 -19.44 -6.50
N ASP A 145 3.12 -19.34 -6.63
CA ASP A 145 3.90 -20.26 -7.43
C ASP A 145 4.91 -21.03 -6.55
N ALA A 146 5.65 -21.97 -7.14
CA ALA A 146 6.61 -22.79 -6.41
C ALA A 146 7.76 -21.98 -5.78
N GLU A 147 8.07 -20.80 -6.33
CA GLU A 147 9.12 -19.93 -5.79
C GLU A 147 8.61 -19.17 -4.54
N GLU A 148 7.35 -18.77 -4.54
CA GLU A 148 6.72 -18.17 -3.36
C GLU A 148 6.70 -19.13 -2.18
N ASP A 149 6.38 -20.42 -2.43
CA ASP A 149 6.42 -21.45 -1.40
C ASP A 149 7.81 -21.61 -0.78
N LYS A 150 8.86 -21.56 -1.61
CA LYS A 150 10.25 -21.59 -1.13
C LYS A 150 10.59 -20.36 -0.31
N LEU A 151 10.14 -19.19 -0.75
CA LEU A 151 10.34 -17.94 -0.03
C LEU A 151 9.61 -17.93 1.30
N GLY A 152 8.37 -18.42 1.34
CA GLY A 152 7.60 -18.58 2.56
C GLY A 152 8.29 -19.50 3.57
N LYS A 153 8.86 -20.61 3.12
CA LYS A 153 9.65 -21.53 3.96
C LYS A 153 10.91 -20.87 4.50
N LYS A 154 11.60 -20.06 3.68
CA LYS A 154 12.79 -19.31 4.12
C LYS A 154 12.42 -18.26 5.17
N LYS A 155 11.30 -17.56 4.99
CA LYS A 155 10.80 -16.58 5.97
C LYS A 155 10.46 -17.25 7.30
N LYS A 156 9.79 -18.40 7.28
CA LYS A 156 9.51 -19.17 8.51
C LYS A 156 10.78 -19.58 9.25
N LYS A 157 11.78 -20.07 8.54
CA LYS A 157 13.06 -20.44 9.16
C LYS A 157 13.79 -19.23 9.75
N ALA A 158 13.70 -18.07 9.09
CA ALA A 158 14.29 -16.83 9.59
C ALA A 158 13.58 -16.36 10.86
N GLU A 159 12.24 -16.44 10.91
CA GLU A 159 11.46 -16.10 12.10
C GLU A 159 11.78 -17.03 13.28
N GLU A 160 11.88 -18.32 13.04
CA GLU A 160 12.25 -19.29 14.08
C GLU A 160 13.62 -19.00 14.65
N ARG A 161 14.60 -18.69 13.80
CA ARG A 161 15.94 -18.28 14.24
C ARG A 161 15.90 -16.99 15.04
N PHE A 162 15.07 -16.02 14.63
CA PHE A 162 14.92 -14.76 15.33
C PHE A 162 14.28 -14.96 16.70
N ARG A 163 13.23 -15.76 16.81
CA ARG A 163 12.58 -16.09 18.10
C ARG A 163 13.52 -16.73 19.09
N LYS A 164 14.42 -17.60 18.63
CA LYS A 164 15.42 -18.24 19.48
C LYS A 164 16.45 -17.28 20.06
N LYS A 165 16.58 -16.09 19.47
CA LYS A 165 17.49 -15.06 19.95
C LYS A 165 16.86 -14.13 20.99
N ILE A 166 15.56 -14.22 21.19
CA ILE A 166 14.85 -13.38 22.14
C ILE A 166 14.71 -14.15 23.45
N HIS A 167 15.21 -13.56 24.52
CA HIS A 167 15.19 -14.15 25.85
C HIS A 167 14.41 -13.25 26.80
N PHE A 168 13.25 -13.73 27.24
CA PHE A 168 12.42 -13.00 28.21
C PHE A 168 12.87 -13.35 29.62
N VAL A 169 13.55 -12.43 30.28
CA VAL A 169 14.21 -12.67 31.59
C VAL A 169 13.23 -12.61 32.73
N ASP A 170 12.20 -11.81 32.64
CA ASP A 170 11.28 -11.47 33.74
C ASP A 170 9.97 -12.25 33.72
N THR A 171 9.82 -13.21 32.84
CA THR A 171 8.54 -13.87 32.63
C THR A 171 8.50 -15.32 33.07
N LEU A 172 9.57 -15.78 33.64
CA LEU A 172 9.67 -17.15 34.19
C LEU A 172 9.29 -18.25 33.20
N GLY A 173 9.60 -18.03 31.93
CA GLY A 173 9.32 -19.00 30.87
C GLY A 173 7.88 -19.20 30.51
N ARG A 174 7.03 -18.22 30.73
CA ARG A 174 5.59 -18.29 30.48
C ARG A 174 5.14 -17.79 29.10
N TYR A 175 6.03 -17.69 28.19
CA TYR A 175 5.69 -17.32 26.82
C TYR A 175 5.63 -18.51 25.91
#